data_12c0e4209e979660aa7f00062d36479c
#
_entry.id   12c0e4209e979660aa7f00062d36479c
#
_cell.length_a   1.000
_cell.length_b   1.000
_cell.length_c   1.000
_cell.angle_alpha   90.00
_cell.angle_beta   90.00
_cell.angle_gamma   90.00
#
_symmetry.space_group_name_H-M   'P 1'
#
loop_
_entity.id
_entity.type
_entity.pdbx_description
1 polymer ?
#
loop_
_entity_poly.entity_id
_entity_poly.type
_entity_poly.pdbx_seq_one_letter_code
_entity_poly.pdbx_strand_id
1 'polypeptide(L)'
;MIYMDNAATAPVDPDVFKAMEPFFMEQYGNPSSLHSLGRKARIAVGEARLQCAKALSCHPDQIHFTSGSTESNNWAMDMMFMYLDDKWLTDQEAEPPRVYVSQIEHKSVFNMPHNVALPVSPEGIIDLRMFYDLVEDRPNHNKGIAIQWVNSEIGTIQPVEELADFCYKHQVMLHIDATQAVGKIPIDLTRIHGITTLALSGHKIGGAKGCGILFVRDPDKASQFLRGGKQEHGLRAGTENVPGIVGLGAAMKNISERTYDEWLQLDADISGMHSLLYAKLSTIPDVRFNGKCSQQLPHYLNASFKGILGEALALALDRRGICVSTGSACNTGSLEPSYVLKAIGVPDDYIEGTIRISLSEHNTPEECRIVAEAIKEEVAKLRSVSPTWKGE
;
A
#
# COMPACT_ATOMS: atom_id res chain seq x y z
N MET A 1 -22.48 12.48 3.04
CA MET A 1 -21.12 12.46 2.41
C MET A 1 -20.84 11.02 2.03
N ILE A 2 -20.47 10.78 0.78
CA ILE A 2 -20.10 9.45 0.28
C ILE A 2 -18.58 9.43 0.11
N TYR A 3 -17.89 8.52 0.84
CA TYR A 3 -16.45 8.43 0.83
C TYR A 3 -15.99 7.21 0.03
N MET A 4 -15.35 7.44 -1.10
CA MET A 4 -14.80 6.42 -1.99
C MET A 4 -13.32 6.68 -2.33
N ASP A 5 -12.56 7.18 -1.34
CA ASP A 5 -11.09 7.38 -1.43
C ASP A 5 -10.33 6.57 -0.35
N ASN A 6 -10.79 5.36 -0.09
CA ASN A 6 -10.25 4.48 0.96
C ASN A 6 -8.78 4.06 0.69
N ALA A 7 -8.32 4.12 -0.56
CA ALA A 7 -6.93 3.90 -0.91
C ALA A 7 -5.99 5.04 -0.45
N ALA A 8 -6.49 6.27 -0.30
CA ALA A 8 -5.71 7.37 0.24
C ALA A 8 -5.60 7.29 1.78
N THR A 9 -6.72 7.06 2.45
CA THR A 9 -6.80 6.80 3.91
C THR A 9 -8.17 6.22 4.23
N ALA A 10 -8.26 5.33 5.22
CA ALA A 10 -9.53 4.87 5.76
C ALA A 10 -9.91 5.68 7.03
N PRO A 11 -11.20 5.81 7.35
CA PRO A 11 -11.63 6.28 8.67
C PRO A 11 -11.05 5.39 9.77
N VAL A 12 -10.80 5.93 10.95
CA VAL A 12 -10.46 5.10 12.11
C VAL A 12 -11.72 4.33 12.52
N ASP A 13 -11.56 3.01 12.67
CA ASP A 13 -12.64 2.15 13.14
C ASP A 13 -13.07 2.56 14.57
N PRO A 14 -14.37 2.63 14.87
CA PRO A 14 -14.86 3.02 16.20
C PRO A 14 -14.28 2.18 17.35
N ASP A 15 -14.14 0.86 17.18
CA ASP A 15 -13.58 -0.01 18.21
C ASP A 15 -12.07 0.19 18.34
N VAL A 16 -11.38 0.48 17.24
CA VAL A 16 -9.97 0.89 17.25
C VAL A 16 -9.79 2.20 17.99
N PHE A 17 -10.63 3.21 17.72
CA PHE A 17 -10.57 4.49 18.44
C PHE A 17 -10.80 4.31 19.93
N LYS A 18 -11.79 3.50 20.34
CA LYS A 18 -12.08 3.17 21.73
C LYS A 18 -10.90 2.48 22.42
N ALA A 19 -10.16 1.62 21.72
CA ALA A 19 -8.95 1.00 22.25
C ALA A 19 -7.82 2.01 22.47
N MET A 20 -7.70 3.03 21.60
CA MET A 20 -6.68 4.08 21.68
C MET A 20 -6.95 5.10 22.78
N GLU A 21 -8.21 5.45 23.00
CA GLU A 21 -8.67 6.59 23.83
C GLU A 21 -8.00 6.65 25.23
N PRO A 22 -7.92 5.56 26.02
CA PRO A 22 -7.33 5.59 27.36
C PRO A 22 -5.86 6.03 27.38
N PHE A 23 -5.12 5.82 26.30
CA PHE A 23 -3.69 6.12 26.23
C PHE A 23 -3.37 7.59 25.96
N PHE A 24 -4.37 8.42 25.68
CA PHE A 24 -4.18 9.86 25.55
C PHE A 24 -4.23 10.59 26.91
N MET A 25 -5.10 10.16 27.82
CA MET A 25 -5.37 10.94 29.06
C MET A 25 -5.20 10.14 30.35
N GLU A 26 -5.49 8.84 30.36
CA GLU A 26 -5.49 8.02 31.59
C GLU A 26 -4.21 7.18 31.72
N GLN A 27 -3.77 6.54 30.64
CA GLN A 27 -2.64 5.62 30.61
C GLN A 27 -1.47 6.19 29.77
N TYR A 28 -1.22 7.48 29.90
CA TYR A 28 -0.26 8.27 29.12
C TYR A 28 1.21 8.00 29.46
N GLY A 29 1.52 6.93 30.19
CA GLY A 29 2.88 6.62 30.65
C GLY A 29 3.85 6.35 29.49
N ASN A 30 5.11 6.78 29.68
CA ASN A 30 6.19 6.41 28.76
C ASN A 30 6.55 4.93 28.98
N PRO A 31 6.55 4.06 27.94
CA PRO A 31 6.87 2.64 28.08
C PRO A 31 8.25 2.34 28.68
N SER A 32 9.19 3.28 28.58
CA SER A 32 10.52 3.15 29.17
C SER A 32 10.57 3.41 30.69
N SER A 33 9.49 3.98 31.28
CA SER A 33 9.44 4.30 32.71
C SER A 33 9.18 3.06 33.58
N LEU A 34 9.81 3.05 34.79
CA LEU A 34 9.69 1.92 35.72
C LEU A 34 8.40 1.93 36.57
N HIS A 35 7.73 3.07 36.70
CA HIS A 35 6.50 3.21 37.47
C HIS A 35 5.29 2.53 36.77
N SER A 36 4.18 2.41 37.47
CA SER A 36 3.00 1.64 37.04
C SER A 36 2.44 2.09 35.70
N LEU A 37 2.37 3.40 35.41
CA LEU A 37 1.88 3.93 34.14
C LEU A 37 2.78 3.52 32.98
N GLY A 38 4.12 3.59 33.16
CA GLY A 38 5.07 3.15 32.13
C GLY A 38 4.99 1.65 31.88
N ARG A 39 4.83 0.83 32.95
CA ARG A 39 4.62 -0.63 32.77
C ARG A 39 3.33 -0.95 32.03
N LYS A 40 2.22 -0.26 32.30
CA LYS A 40 0.96 -0.43 31.57
C LYS A 40 1.13 -0.11 30.07
N ALA A 41 1.76 1.02 29.76
CA ALA A 41 2.03 1.41 28.37
C ALA A 41 2.92 0.38 27.65
N ARG A 42 3.97 -0.13 28.31
CA ARG A 42 4.84 -1.18 27.77
C ARG A 42 4.09 -2.49 27.49
N ILE A 43 3.20 -2.90 28.41
CA ILE A 43 2.35 -4.09 28.22
C ILE A 43 1.45 -3.88 26.99
N ALA A 44 0.80 -2.72 26.87
CA ALA A 44 -0.09 -2.43 25.76
C ALA A 44 0.64 -2.44 24.39
N VAL A 45 1.87 -1.90 24.33
CA VAL A 45 2.73 -2.00 23.13
C VAL A 45 3.07 -3.47 22.81
N GLY A 46 3.38 -4.27 23.84
CA GLY A 46 3.65 -5.71 23.68
C GLY A 46 2.44 -6.48 23.15
N GLU A 47 1.25 -6.21 23.69
CA GLU A 47 -0.01 -6.81 23.23
C GLU A 47 -0.34 -6.43 21.79
N ALA A 48 -0.16 -5.16 21.42
CA ALA A 48 -0.34 -4.70 20.04
C ALA A 48 0.63 -5.41 19.09
N ARG A 49 1.88 -5.63 19.50
CA ARG A 49 2.88 -6.38 18.72
C ARG A 49 2.45 -7.83 18.50
N LEU A 50 1.93 -8.49 19.51
CA LEU A 50 1.38 -9.85 19.42
C LEU A 50 0.19 -9.91 18.44
N GLN A 51 -0.72 -8.94 18.48
CA GLN A 51 -1.85 -8.85 17.57
C GLN A 51 -1.39 -8.67 16.11
N CYS A 52 -0.40 -7.80 15.89
CA CYS A 52 0.19 -7.62 14.57
C CYS A 52 0.87 -8.89 14.04
N ALA A 53 1.65 -9.55 14.88
CA ALA A 53 2.33 -10.80 14.55
C ALA A 53 1.33 -11.92 14.22
N LYS A 54 0.24 -12.04 14.99
CA LYS A 54 -0.84 -12.99 14.72
C LYS A 54 -1.48 -12.75 13.36
N ALA A 55 -1.79 -11.49 13.02
CA ALA A 55 -2.45 -11.14 11.77
C ALA A 55 -1.58 -11.40 10.52
N LEU A 56 -0.26 -11.37 10.67
CA LEU A 56 0.70 -11.68 9.60
C LEU A 56 1.23 -13.11 9.66
N SER A 57 0.80 -13.92 10.66
CA SER A 57 1.31 -15.27 10.91
C SER A 57 2.84 -15.30 11.04
N CYS A 58 3.39 -14.46 11.95
CA CYS A 58 4.83 -14.32 12.18
C CYS A 58 5.18 -14.24 13.67
N HIS A 59 6.49 -14.22 14.01
CA HIS A 59 6.92 -14.05 15.39
C HIS A 59 6.90 -12.56 15.81
N PRO A 60 6.54 -12.23 17.06
CA PRO A 60 6.50 -10.82 17.51
C PRO A 60 7.80 -10.07 17.35
N ASP A 61 8.96 -10.71 17.51
CA ASP A 61 10.28 -10.09 17.35
C ASP A 61 10.58 -9.67 15.90
N GLN A 62 9.79 -10.17 14.93
CA GLN A 62 9.86 -9.79 13.51
C GLN A 62 9.10 -8.49 13.21
N ILE A 63 8.36 -7.94 14.17
CA ILE A 63 7.54 -6.74 14.02
C ILE A 63 8.25 -5.54 14.62
N HIS A 64 8.47 -4.50 13.81
CA HIS A 64 9.01 -3.22 14.25
C HIS A 64 8.02 -2.10 13.95
N PHE A 65 7.69 -1.28 14.96
CA PHE A 65 6.79 -0.16 14.78
C PHE A 65 7.50 1.05 14.17
N THR A 66 6.83 1.68 13.21
CA THR A 66 7.29 2.86 12.48
C THR A 66 6.21 3.93 12.46
N SER A 67 6.47 5.08 11.85
CA SER A 67 5.46 6.12 11.65
C SER A 67 4.50 5.86 10.49
N GLY A 68 4.77 4.84 9.67
CA GLY A 68 3.97 4.47 8.49
C GLY A 68 4.78 3.74 7.46
N SER A 69 4.14 3.29 6.37
CA SER A 69 4.79 2.51 5.32
C SER A 69 5.93 3.25 4.62
N THR A 70 5.88 4.58 4.51
CA THR A 70 6.99 5.36 3.93
C THR A 70 8.27 5.18 4.75
N GLU A 71 8.20 5.27 6.08
CA GLU A 71 9.34 5.01 6.95
C GLU A 71 9.77 3.54 6.87
N SER A 72 8.81 2.61 6.87
CA SER A 72 9.10 1.17 6.77
C SER A 72 9.78 0.81 5.46
N ASN A 73 9.30 1.36 4.33
CA ASN A 73 9.93 1.16 3.02
C ASN A 73 11.35 1.70 2.98
N ASN A 74 11.57 2.93 3.48
CA ASN A 74 12.90 3.53 3.51
C ASN A 74 13.85 2.69 4.37
N TRP A 75 13.42 2.27 5.56
CA TRP A 75 14.22 1.42 6.43
C TRP A 75 14.57 0.08 5.78
N ALA A 76 13.59 -0.59 5.15
CA ALA A 76 13.81 -1.84 4.43
C ALA A 76 14.81 -1.69 3.26
N MET A 77 14.69 -0.60 2.50
CA MET A 77 15.59 -0.30 1.39
C MET A 77 17.00 0.01 1.89
N ASP A 78 17.16 0.80 2.96
CA ASP A 78 18.46 1.05 3.58
C ASP A 78 19.11 -0.24 4.08
N MET A 79 18.34 -1.12 4.76
CA MET A 79 18.82 -2.45 5.17
C MET A 79 19.31 -3.28 3.98
N MET A 80 18.54 -3.28 2.90
CA MET A 80 18.88 -4.03 1.68
C MET A 80 20.17 -3.50 1.06
N PHE A 81 20.32 -2.18 0.91
CA PHE A 81 21.54 -1.57 0.40
C PHE A 81 22.74 -1.85 1.30
N MET A 82 22.62 -1.68 2.61
CA MET A 82 23.71 -1.98 3.56
C MET A 82 24.19 -3.42 3.44
N TYR A 83 23.26 -4.38 3.36
CA TYR A 83 23.60 -5.79 3.19
C TYR A 83 24.32 -6.08 1.86
N LEU A 84 23.84 -5.49 0.78
CA LEU A 84 24.42 -5.66 -0.55
C LEU A 84 25.77 -4.95 -0.67
N ASP A 85 25.95 -3.77 -0.07
CA ASP A 85 27.22 -3.02 -0.03
C ASP A 85 28.28 -3.78 0.76
N ASP A 86 27.94 -4.34 1.93
CA ASP A 86 28.89 -5.12 2.75
C ASP A 86 29.40 -6.34 1.98
N LYS A 87 28.54 -7.03 1.27
CA LYS A 87 28.91 -8.15 0.39
C LYS A 87 29.80 -7.69 -0.77
N TRP A 88 29.51 -6.53 -1.38
CA TRP A 88 30.34 -5.97 -2.46
C TRP A 88 31.72 -5.54 -1.98
N LEU A 89 31.82 -4.95 -0.79
CA LEU A 89 33.08 -4.53 -0.20
C LEU A 89 33.99 -5.72 0.22
N THR A 90 33.39 -6.86 0.52
CA THR A 90 34.11 -8.06 0.97
C THR A 90 34.48 -9.03 -0.16
N ASP A 91 33.80 -8.93 -1.32
CA ASP A 91 34.03 -9.75 -2.50
C ASP A 91 34.48 -8.89 -3.68
N GLN A 92 35.79 -8.95 -4.04
CA GLN A 92 36.36 -8.14 -5.13
C GLN A 92 35.82 -8.49 -6.52
N GLU A 93 35.15 -9.62 -6.69
CA GLU A 93 34.53 -10.02 -7.96
C GLU A 93 33.03 -9.63 -8.02
N ALA A 94 32.47 -9.10 -6.92
CA ALA A 94 31.06 -8.69 -6.89
C ALA A 94 30.84 -7.42 -7.71
N GLU A 95 29.70 -7.35 -8.42
CA GLU A 95 29.22 -6.10 -9.03
C GLU A 95 28.63 -5.16 -7.99
N PRO A 96 28.56 -3.85 -8.30
CA PRO A 96 27.85 -2.90 -7.44
C PRO A 96 26.40 -3.34 -7.14
N PRO A 97 25.92 -3.11 -5.92
CA PRO A 97 24.58 -3.51 -5.52
C PRO A 97 23.50 -2.87 -6.41
N ARG A 98 22.50 -3.67 -6.76
CA ARG A 98 21.33 -3.20 -7.53
C ARG A 98 20.07 -3.68 -6.86
N VAL A 99 19.12 -2.76 -6.67
CA VAL A 99 17.77 -3.10 -6.25
C VAL A 99 16.82 -2.90 -7.42
N TYR A 100 16.14 -3.97 -7.79
CA TYR A 100 15.15 -3.96 -8.84
C TYR A 100 13.79 -3.56 -8.26
N VAL A 101 13.06 -2.69 -8.95
CA VAL A 101 11.75 -2.19 -8.53
C VAL A 101 10.82 -2.15 -9.74
N SER A 102 9.51 -2.32 -9.56
CA SER A 102 8.61 -2.11 -10.69
C SER A 102 8.51 -0.62 -11.04
N GLN A 103 8.20 -0.30 -12.30
CA GLN A 103 7.99 1.09 -12.74
C GLN A 103 6.78 1.77 -12.08
N ILE A 104 5.97 1.02 -11.35
CA ILE A 104 4.73 1.50 -10.74
C ILE A 104 4.76 1.47 -9.20
N GLU A 105 5.97 1.39 -8.60
CA GLU A 105 6.12 1.42 -7.14
C GLU A 105 5.69 2.74 -6.51
N HIS A 106 5.31 2.70 -5.23
CA HIS A 106 5.14 3.92 -4.46
C HIS A 106 6.46 4.72 -4.40
N LYS A 107 6.38 6.05 -4.38
CA LYS A 107 7.57 6.94 -4.39
C LYS A 107 8.55 6.67 -3.24
N SER A 108 8.09 6.15 -2.10
CA SER A 108 8.97 5.77 -0.99
C SER A 108 9.89 4.59 -1.29
N VAL A 109 9.60 3.84 -2.36
CA VAL A 109 10.46 2.78 -2.92
C VAL A 109 11.10 3.25 -4.21
N PHE A 110 10.30 3.78 -5.15
CA PHE A 110 10.76 4.15 -6.50
C PHE A 110 11.85 5.22 -6.50
N ASN A 111 11.78 6.21 -5.62
CA ASN A 111 12.73 7.33 -5.56
C ASN A 111 14.03 7.01 -4.78
N MET A 112 14.20 5.79 -4.30
CA MET A 112 15.44 5.39 -3.63
C MET A 112 16.61 5.34 -4.64
N PRO A 113 17.84 5.72 -4.22
CA PRO A 113 19.00 5.69 -5.11
C PRO A 113 19.33 4.26 -5.56
N HIS A 114 20.03 4.13 -6.69
CA HIS A 114 20.51 2.86 -7.25
C HIS A 114 19.43 1.83 -7.63
N ASN A 115 18.18 2.24 -7.73
CA ASN A 115 17.10 1.39 -8.22
C ASN A 115 17.21 1.16 -9.74
N VAL A 116 16.88 -0.06 -10.15
CA VAL A 116 16.70 -0.45 -11.56
C VAL A 116 15.22 -0.74 -11.79
N ALA A 117 14.59 0.09 -12.61
CA ALA A 117 13.16 -0.04 -12.89
C ALA A 117 12.89 -1.19 -13.86
N LEU A 118 12.05 -2.14 -13.45
CA LEU A 118 11.55 -3.23 -14.29
C LEU A 118 10.24 -2.81 -14.97
N PRO A 119 10.06 -3.15 -16.24
CA PRO A 119 8.84 -2.83 -16.95
C PRO A 119 7.65 -3.61 -16.41
N VAL A 120 6.47 -3.07 -16.69
CA VAL A 120 5.19 -3.71 -16.37
C VAL A 120 4.36 -3.87 -17.64
N SER A 121 3.44 -4.84 -17.63
CA SER A 121 2.47 -5.02 -18.70
C SER A 121 1.43 -3.87 -18.71
N PRO A 122 0.59 -3.75 -19.77
CA PRO A 122 -0.53 -2.81 -19.79
C PRO A 122 -1.53 -2.99 -18.64
N GLU A 123 -1.56 -4.15 -17.99
CA GLU A 123 -2.35 -4.46 -16.80
C GLU A 123 -1.64 -4.05 -15.50
N GLY A 124 -0.38 -3.61 -15.59
CA GLY A 124 0.44 -3.24 -14.44
C GLY A 124 1.09 -4.40 -13.72
N ILE A 125 1.26 -5.55 -14.37
CA ILE A 125 1.96 -6.72 -13.81
C ILE A 125 3.44 -6.64 -14.19
N ILE A 126 4.34 -6.85 -13.21
CA ILE A 126 5.79 -6.84 -13.42
C ILE A 126 6.21 -7.97 -14.37
N ASP A 127 7.19 -7.70 -15.23
CA ASP A 127 7.81 -8.73 -16.08
C ASP A 127 8.83 -9.55 -15.26
N LEU A 128 8.36 -10.64 -14.70
CA LEU A 128 9.20 -11.55 -13.90
C LEU A 128 10.24 -12.29 -14.73
N ARG A 129 10.01 -12.52 -16.01
CA ARG A 129 10.99 -13.24 -16.87
C ARG A 129 12.26 -12.43 -16.96
N MET A 130 12.15 -11.13 -17.24
CA MET A 130 13.30 -10.24 -17.27
C MET A 130 14.08 -10.28 -15.96
N PHE A 131 13.40 -10.34 -14.81
CA PHE A 131 14.05 -10.43 -13.52
C PHE A 131 14.73 -11.79 -13.30
N TYR A 132 14.06 -12.89 -13.65
CA TYR A 132 14.62 -14.23 -13.51
C TYR A 132 15.87 -14.41 -14.36
N ASP A 133 15.84 -14.01 -15.64
CA ASP A 133 16.99 -14.04 -16.53
C ASP A 133 18.17 -13.26 -15.94
N LEU A 134 17.91 -12.06 -15.42
CA LEU A 134 18.94 -11.23 -14.78
C LEU A 134 19.56 -11.86 -13.52
N VAL A 135 18.83 -12.69 -12.78
CA VAL A 135 19.33 -13.38 -11.59
C VAL A 135 20.08 -14.66 -11.97
N GLU A 136 19.55 -15.45 -12.91
CA GLU A 136 20.12 -16.73 -13.33
C GLU A 136 21.40 -16.57 -14.15
N ASP A 137 21.47 -15.60 -15.07
CA ASP A 137 22.64 -15.33 -15.89
C ASP A 137 23.84 -14.84 -15.09
N ARG A 138 23.59 -14.33 -13.87
CA ARG A 138 24.63 -13.70 -13.05
C ARG A 138 24.48 -14.10 -11.57
N PRO A 139 24.77 -15.35 -11.20
CA PRO A 139 24.50 -15.87 -9.85
C PRO A 139 25.33 -15.20 -8.74
N ASN A 140 26.47 -14.57 -9.07
CA ASN A 140 27.35 -13.91 -8.09
C ASN A 140 27.01 -12.43 -7.87
N HIS A 141 25.89 -11.92 -8.42
CA HIS A 141 25.51 -10.52 -8.27
C HIS A 141 24.75 -10.23 -6.98
N ASN A 142 25.13 -9.12 -6.37
CA ASN A 142 24.44 -8.51 -5.25
C ASN A 142 23.13 -7.88 -5.71
N LYS A 143 22.03 -8.61 -5.61
CA LYS A 143 20.73 -8.17 -6.08
C LYS A 143 19.68 -8.22 -4.97
N GLY A 144 18.83 -7.21 -4.94
CA GLY A 144 17.59 -7.19 -4.20
C GLY A 144 16.43 -6.81 -5.11
N ILE A 145 15.23 -7.10 -4.71
CA ILE A 145 14.01 -6.66 -5.38
C ILE A 145 13.02 -6.11 -4.37
N ALA A 146 12.38 -4.99 -4.72
CA ALA A 146 11.32 -4.40 -3.92
C ALA A 146 10.09 -4.14 -4.79
N ILE A 147 8.95 -4.71 -4.41
CA ILE A 147 7.69 -4.53 -5.11
C ILE A 147 6.53 -4.28 -4.15
N GLN A 148 5.56 -3.50 -4.60
CA GLN A 148 4.26 -3.42 -3.93
C GLN A 148 3.46 -4.70 -4.23
N TRP A 149 2.72 -5.18 -3.23
CA TRP A 149 1.82 -6.33 -3.45
C TRP A 149 0.60 -5.94 -4.28
N VAL A 150 0.04 -4.77 -4.00
CA VAL A 150 -1.10 -4.21 -4.72
C VAL A 150 -0.81 -2.76 -5.08
N ASN A 151 -1.01 -2.40 -6.35
CA ASN A 151 -0.83 -1.03 -6.79
C ASN A 151 -1.95 -0.12 -6.25
N SER A 152 -1.56 1.03 -5.70
CA SER A 152 -2.47 1.97 -5.04
C SER A 152 -3.37 2.76 -5.98
N GLU A 153 -3.07 2.82 -7.29
CA GLU A 153 -3.84 3.56 -8.28
C GLU A 153 -4.80 2.66 -9.07
N ILE A 154 -4.30 1.53 -9.55
CA ILE A 154 -5.03 0.63 -10.45
C ILE A 154 -5.47 -0.68 -9.80
N GLY A 155 -5.02 -0.96 -8.56
CA GLY A 155 -5.44 -2.15 -7.82
C GLY A 155 -4.86 -3.48 -8.31
N THR A 156 -3.92 -3.47 -9.25
CA THR A 156 -3.28 -4.69 -9.77
C THR A 156 -2.51 -5.41 -8.68
N ILE A 157 -2.74 -6.71 -8.54
CA ILE A 157 -2.07 -7.61 -7.60
C ILE A 157 -0.83 -8.18 -8.29
N GLN A 158 0.34 -8.02 -7.67
CA GLN A 158 1.59 -8.60 -8.16
C GLN A 158 1.72 -10.08 -7.74
N PRO A 159 2.40 -10.92 -8.51
CA PRO A 159 2.58 -12.35 -8.24
C PRO A 159 3.64 -12.58 -7.14
N VAL A 160 3.34 -12.11 -5.92
CA VAL A 160 4.28 -12.08 -4.78
C VAL A 160 4.69 -13.48 -4.35
N GLU A 161 3.79 -14.46 -4.34
CA GLU A 161 4.11 -15.82 -3.91
C GLU A 161 5.13 -16.47 -4.84
N GLU A 162 4.91 -16.40 -6.16
CA GLU A 162 5.85 -16.91 -7.17
C GLU A 162 7.22 -16.23 -7.06
N LEU A 163 7.22 -14.90 -6.93
CA LEU A 163 8.46 -14.14 -6.77
C LEU A 163 9.19 -14.49 -5.46
N ALA A 164 8.45 -14.68 -4.37
CA ALA A 164 9.03 -15.04 -3.08
C ALA A 164 9.69 -16.43 -3.12
N ASP A 165 9.06 -17.41 -3.78
CA ASP A 165 9.64 -18.75 -3.97
C ASP A 165 10.93 -18.68 -4.79
N PHE A 166 10.96 -17.88 -5.84
CA PHE A 166 12.17 -17.65 -6.63
C PHE A 166 13.25 -16.97 -5.80
N CYS A 167 12.94 -15.91 -5.08
CA CYS A 167 13.89 -15.17 -4.23
C CYS A 167 14.45 -16.07 -3.12
N TYR A 168 13.63 -16.93 -2.50
CA TYR A 168 14.07 -17.89 -1.51
C TYR A 168 15.10 -18.88 -2.08
N LYS A 169 14.80 -19.45 -3.23
CA LYS A 169 15.67 -20.43 -3.93
C LYS A 169 17.02 -19.82 -4.33
N HIS A 170 17.02 -18.57 -4.79
CA HIS A 170 18.22 -17.89 -5.29
C HIS A 170 18.87 -16.95 -4.27
N GLN A 171 18.40 -16.94 -3.00
CA GLN A 171 18.90 -16.11 -1.91
C GLN A 171 18.94 -14.61 -2.25
N VAL A 172 17.92 -14.14 -2.96
CA VAL A 172 17.73 -12.73 -3.28
C VAL A 172 16.88 -12.06 -2.18
N MET A 173 17.29 -10.89 -1.73
CA MET A 173 16.50 -10.11 -0.78
C MET A 173 15.22 -9.58 -1.45
N LEU A 174 14.08 -9.84 -0.83
CA LEU A 174 12.77 -9.39 -1.30
C LEU A 174 12.11 -8.50 -0.27
N HIS A 175 11.85 -7.25 -0.65
CA HIS A 175 11.01 -6.32 0.09
C HIS A 175 9.61 -6.23 -0.53
N ILE A 176 8.57 -6.28 0.29
CA ILE A 176 7.17 -6.13 -0.13
C ILE A 176 6.53 -4.92 0.53
N ASP A 177 6.09 -3.95 -0.29
CA ASP A 177 5.14 -2.93 0.18
C ASP A 177 3.72 -3.52 0.17
N ALA A 178 3.24 -3.97 1.34
CA ALA A 178 1.92 -4.57 1.52
C ALA A 178 0.86 -3.55 1.97
N THR A 179 1.14 -2.26 1.87
CA THR A 179 0.28 -1.17 2.36
C THR A 179 -1.15 -1.24 1.82
N GLN A 180 -1.31 -1.67 0.58
CA GLN A 180 -2.63 -1.81 -0.05
C GLN A 180 -3.16 -3.25 -0.05
N ALA A 181 -2.37 -4.22 0.42
CA ALA A 181 -2.74 -5.63 0.47
C ALA A 181 -3.35 -6.03 1.82
N VAL A 182 -2.72 -5.60 2.92
CA VAL A 182 -3.18 -5.94 4.29
C VAL A 182 -4.63 -5.48 4.51
N GLY A 183 -5.43 -6.37 5.06
CA GLY A 183 -6.86 -6.16 5.30
C GLY A 183 -7.77 -6.33 4.07
N LYS A 184 -7.18 -6.53 2.86
CA LYS A 184 -7.91 -6.75 1.61
C LYS A 184 -7.67 -8.14 1.02
N ILE A 185 -6.50 -8.72 1.27
CA ILE A 185 -6.19 -10.12 0.96
C ILE A 185 -5.64 -10.81 2.21
N PRO A 186 -5.89 -12.11 2.40
CA PRO A 186 -5.27 -12.88 3.49
C PRO A 186 -3.75 -12.96 3.30
N ILE A 187 -2.99 -12.71 4.37
CA ILE A 187 -1.52 -12.80 4.35
C ILE A 187 -1.07 -13.79 5.42
N ASP A 188 -0.32 -14.81 4.99
CA ASP A 188 0.29 -15.81 5.87
C ASP A 188 1.78 -15.93 5.59
N LEU A 189 2.60 -15.22 6.38
CA LEU A 189 4.06 -15.20 6.20
C LEU A 189 4.75 -16.52 6.59
N THR A 190 4.05 -17.48 7.21
CA THR A 190 4.59 -18.83 7.42
C THR A 190 4.64 -19.65 6.13
N ARG A 191 3.85 -19.26 5.13
CA ARG A 191 3.77 -19.94 3.82
C ARG A 191 4.61 -19.25 2.75
N ILE A 192 4.98 -17.98 2.95
CA ILE A 192 5.71 -17.17 1.95
C ILE A 192 7.12 -16.88 2.49
N HIS A 193 8.00 -17.88 2.40
CA HIS A 193 9.32 -17.84 3.05
C HIS A 193 10.31 -16.85 2.45
N GLY A 194 10.17 -16.50 1.17
CA GLY A 194 11.13 -15.65 0.46
C GLY A 194 11.05 -14.16 0.76
N ILE A 195 9.97 -13.69 1.43
CA ILE A 195 9.88 -12.29 1.84
C ILE A 195 10.88 -12.00 2.95
N THR A 196 11.83 -11.10 2.68
CA THR A 196 12.85 -10.66 3.66
C THR A 196 12.27 -9.57 4.58
N THR A 197 11.59 -8.59 3.98
CA THR A 197 10.94 -7.48 4.71
C THR A 197 9.58 -7.15 4.12
N LEU A 198 8.64 -6.67 4.96
CA LEU A 198 7.31 -6.24 4.51
C LEU A 198 6.90 -4.97 5.26
N ALA A 199 6.37 -4.00 4.51
CA ALA A 199 5.89 -2.73 5.05
C ALA A 199 4.37 -2.62 4.99
N LEU A 200 3.77 -1.98 6.01
CA LEU A 200 2.36 -1.61 6.01
C LEU A 200 2.10 -0.32 6.82
N SER A 201 0.92 0.25 6.66
CA SER A 201 0.49 1.47 7.36
C SER A 201 -0.91 1.30 7.97
N GLY A 202 -1.06 1.69 9.24
CA GLY A 202 -2.31 1.52 10.00
C GLY A 202 -3.50 2.26 9.41
N HIS A 203 -3.28 3.46 8.87
CA HIS A 203 -4.38 4.29 8.36
C HIS A 203 -5.05 3.77 7.08
N LYS A 204 -4.57 2.69 6.49
CA LYS A 204 -5.19 2.01 5.34
C LYS A 204 -6.15 0.89 5.76
N ILE A 205 -6.12 0.51 7.03
CA ILE A 205 -6.86 -0.62 7.60
C ILE A 205 -7.71 -0.23 8.81
N GLY A 206 -8.16 1.02 8.89
CA GLY A 206 -8.98 1.51 10.01
C GLY A 206 -8.19 1.86 11.27
N GLY A 207 -6.85 1.86 11.22
CA GLY A 207 -5.98 2.33 12.29
C GLY A 207 -5.67 3.82 12.19
N ALA A 208 -4.91 4.34 13.17
CA ALA A 208 -4.50 5.75 13.18
C ALA A 208 -3.44 6.06 12.12
N LYS A 209 -3.43 7.32 11.65
CA LYS A 209 -2.30 7.90 10.92
C LYS A 209 -1.09 7.99 11.85
N GLY A 210 0.12 7.99 11.30
CA GLY A 210 1.36 8.12 12.08
C GLY A 210 1.79 6.82 12.79
N CYS A 211 1.30 5.66 12.32
CA CYS A 211 1.73 4.35 12.78
C CYS A 211 1.77 3.33 11.64
N GLY A 212 2.82 2.54 11.59
CA GLY A 212 3.03 1.48 10.61
C GLY A 212 3.90 0.36 11.18
N ILE A 213 4.19 -0.61 10.34
CA ILE A 213 5.04 -1.77 10.67
C ILE A 213 6.08 -1.97 9.58
N LEU A 214 7.28 -2.33 10.01
CA LEU A 214 8.24 -3.08 9.24
C LEU A 214 8.31 -4.49 9.83
N PHE A 215 7.95 -5.50 9.04
CA PHE A 215 8.29 -6.89 9.30
C PHE A 215 9.70 -7.17 8.79
N VAL A 216 10.51 -7.86 9.58
CA VAL A 216 11.86 -8.33 9.23
C VAL A 216 11.95 -9.83 9.50
N ARG A 217 12.18 -10.62 8.47
CA ARG A 217 12.21 -12.10 8.54
C ARG A 217 13.22 -12.61 9.55
N ASP A 218 14.41 -12.05 9.54
CA ASP A 218 15.52 -12.37 10.44
C ASP A 218 15.85 -11.12 11.28
N PRO A 219 15.30 -11.02 12.50
CA PRO A 219 15.51 -9.83 13.35
C PRO A 219 16.97 -9.54 13.67
N ASP A 220 17.83 -10.57 13.68
CA ASP A 220 19.25 -10.42 13.97
C ASP A 220 20.01 -9.69 12.83
N LYS A 221 19.40 -9.63 11.64
CA LYS A 221 19.93 -8.89 10.49
C LYS A 221 19.35 -7.47 10.36
N ALA A 222 18.45 -7.09 11.25
CA ALA A 222 17.89 -5.74 11.23
C ALA A 222 18.96 -4.70 11.58
N SER A 223 19.20 -3.74 10.69
CA SER A 223 20.11 -2.63 10.95
C SER A 223 19.43 -1.47 11.67
N GLN A 224 20.22 -0.71 12.45
CA GLN A 224 19.71 0.48 13.13
C GLN A 224 19.34 1.57 12.12
N PHE A 225 18.09 2.02 12.18
CA PHE A 225 17.56 3.07 11.32
C PHE A 225 17.61 4.44 11.97
N LEU A 226 16.94 4.62 13.13
CA LEU A 226 16.99 5.86 13.88
C LEU A 226 17.86 5.69 15.13
N ARG A 227 18.88 6.55 15.26
CA ARG A 227 19.80 6.54 16.38
C ARG A 227 19.23 7.29 17.59
N GLY A 228 19.39 6.72 18.79
CA GLY A 228 18.91 7.34 20.04
C GLY A 228 18.77 6.35 21.18
N GLY A 229 17.58 6.26 21.77
CA GLY A 229 17.27 5.34 22.88
C GLY A 229 17.17 3.89 22.43
N LYS A 230 16.70 3.02 23.37
CA LYS A 230 16.63 1.57 23.15
C LYS A 230 15.25 1.10 22.65
N GLN A 231 14.39 2.01 22.18
CA GLN A 231 13.09 1.66 21.63
C GLN A 231 13.27 0.75 20.39
N GLU A 232 12.28 -0.08 20.13
CA GLU A 232 12.32 -1.08 19.05
C GLU A 232 13.66 -1.85 19.03
N HIS A 233 14.06 -2.41 20.16
CA HIS A 233 15.32 -3.15 20.37
C HIS A 233 16.60 -2.33 20.07
N GLY A 234 16.50 -0.98 20.10
CA GLY A 234 17.59 -0.07 19.76
C GLY A 234 17.74 0.20 18.26
N LEU A 235 16.86 -0.34 17.46
CA LEU A 235 16.90 -0.22 16.00
C LEU A 235 16.18 1.04 15.49
N ARG A 236 15.10 1.42 16.16
CA ARG A 236 14.32 2.63 15.84
C ARG A 236 14.01 3.41 17.10
N ALA A 237 14.87 4.37 17.42
CA ALA A 237 14.76 5.20 18.60
C ALA A 237 13.57 6.19 18.51
N GLY A 238 13.23 6.79 19.64
CA GLY A 238 12.14 7.74 19.82
C GLY A 238 11.04 7.14 20.67
N THR A 239 10.41 7.96 21.52
CA THR A 239 9.31 7.52 22.39
C THR A 239 8.20 6.91 21.54
N GLU A 240 7.74 5.73 21.93
CA GLU A 240 6.73 4.98 21.21
C GLU A 240 5.38 5.74 21.19
N ASN A 241 4.75 5.81 20.03
CA ASN A 241 3.40 6.33 19.86
C ASN A 241 2.37 5.31 20.40
N VAL A 242 2.29 5.21 21.73
CA VAL A 242 1.46 4.18 22.41
C VAL A 242 0.02 4.15 21.90
N PRO A 243 -0.72 5.29 21.82
CA PRO A 243 -2.09 5.26 21.28
C PRO A 243 -2.14 4.73 19.84
N GLY A 244 -1.24 5.20 18.97
CA GLY A 244 -1.20 4.77 17.57
C GLY A 244 -0.84 3.29 17.41
N ILE A 245 0.09 2.78 18.22
CA ILE A 245 0.50 1.37 18.23
C ILE A 245 -0.64 0.48 18.71
N VAL A 246 -1.34 0.87 19.79
CA VAL A 246 -2.52 0.16 20.29
C VAL A 246 -3.63 0.12 19.24
N GLY A 247 -3.88 1.27 18.59
CA GLY A 247 -4.85 1.33 17.49
C GLY A 247 -4.47 0.44 16.30
N LEU A 248 -3.19 0.41 15.93
CA LEU A 248 -2.71 -0.49 14.88
C LEU A 248 -2.89 -1.96 15.27
N GLY A 249 -2.54 -2.34 16.52
CA GLY A 249 -2.78 -3.68 17.05
C GLY A 249 -4.25 -4.07 16.99
N ALA A 250 -5.16 -3.18 17.42
CA ALA A 250 -6.61 -3.41 17.36
C ALA A 250 -7.10 -3.60 15.91
N ALA A 251 -6.67 -2.78 14.97
CA ALA A 251 -7.00 -2.93 13.55
C ALA A 251 -6.49 -4.28 12.98
N MET A 252 -5.26 -4.66 13.30
CA MET A 252 -4.70 -5.95 12.89
C MET A 252 -5.41 -7.14 13.56
N LYS A 253 -5.85 -6.98 14.81
CA LYS A 253 -6.69 -7.99 15.50
C LYS A 253 -7.99 -8.23 14.72
N ASN A 254 -8.72 -7.17 14.32
CA ASN A 254 -9.95 -7.29 13.54
C ASN A 254 -9.72 -8.09 12.24
N ILE A 255 -8.57 -7.87 11.57
CA ILE A 255 -8.19 -8.65 10.38
C ILE A 255 -7.93 -10.12 10.73
N SER A 256 -7.18 -10.40 11.82
CA SER A 256 -6.82 -11.77 12.22
C SER A 256 -7.99 -12.62 12.74
N GLU A 257 -9.05 -11.98 13.19
CA GLU A 257 -10.26 -12.64 13.71
C GLU A 257 -11.31 -12.87 12.61
N ARG A 258 -11.12 -12.32 11.41
CA ARG A 258 -12.02 -12.52 10.27
C ARG A 258 -11.96 -13.98 9.82
N THR A 259 -13.11 -14.66 9.84
CA THR A 259 -13.25 -16.04 9.38
C THR A 259 -13.14 -16.14 7.86
N TYR A 260 -12.96 -17.36 7.34
CA TYR A 260 -12.92 -17.59 5.90
C TYR A 260 -14.23 -17.16 5.21
N ASP A 261 -15.38 -17.43 5.81
CA ASP A 261 -16.68 -17.05 5.26
C ASP A 261 -16.86 -15.52 5.23
N GLU A 262 -16.38 -14.81 6.26
CA GLU A 262 -16.38 -13.34 6.29
C GLU A 262 -15.47 -12.74 5.21
N TRP A 263 -14.32 -13.36 4.94
CA TRP A 263 -13.47 -12.96 3.83
C TRP A 263 -14.15 -13.16 2.47
N LEU A 264 -14.82 -14.29 2.25
CA LEU A 264 -15.57 -14.56 1.02
C LEU A 264 -16.75 -13.60 0.84
N GLN A 265 -17.48 -13.30 1.93
CA GLN A 265 -18.59 -12.35 1.86
C GLN A 265 -18.11 -10.94 1.55
N LEU A 266 -17.04 -10.48 2.20
CA LEU A 266 -16.43 -9.18 1.92
C LEU A 266 -16.02 -9.05 0.45
N ASP A 267 -15.32 -10.05 -0.08
CA ASP A 267 -14.90 -10.05 -1.48
C ASP A 267 -16.11 -10.02 -2.43
N ALA A 268 -17.15 -10.79 -2.14
CA ALA A 268 -18.38 -10.82 -2.94
C ALA A 268 -19.10 -9.46 -2.92
N ASP A 269 -19.21 -8.81 -1.76
CA ASP A 269 -19.88 -7.52 -1.62
C ASP A 269 -19.12 -6.42 -2.36
N ILE A 270 -17.79 -6.36 -2.19
CA ILE A 270 -16.94 -5.40 -2.89
C ILE A 270 -16.96 -5.64 -4.41
N SER A 271 -16.86 -6.91 -4.83
CA SER A 271 -16.94 -7.29 -6.26
C SER A 271 -18.28 -6.91 -6.90
N GLY A 272 -19.38 -7.05 -6.15
CA GLY A 272 -20.71 -6.61 -6.57
C GLY A 272 -20.80 -5.11 -6.77
N MET A 273 -20.26 -4.32 -5.83
CA MET A 273 -20.21 -2.86 -5.92
C MET A 273 -19.29 -2.38 -7.05
N HIS A 274 -18.12 -2.99 -7.20
CA HIS A 274 -17.21 -2.71 -8.32
C HIS A 274 -17.89 -2.97 -9.67
N SER A 275 -18.53 -4.13 -9.83
CA SER A 275 -19.22 -4.50 -11.07
C SER A 275 -20.34 -3.55 -11.41
N LEU A 276 -21.09 -3.08 -10.40
CA LEU A 276 -22.15 -2.08 -10.55
C LEU A 276 -21.61 -0.74 -11.04
N LEU A 277 -20.52 -0.23 -10.43
CA LEU A 277 -19.85 1.00 -10.86
C LEU A 277 -19.31 0.86 -12.27
N TYR A 278 -18.58 -0.23 -12.54
CA TYR A 278 -18.04 -0.52 -13.86
C TYR A 278 -19.12 -0.53 -14.95
N ALA A 279 -20.23 -1.25 -14.74
CA ALA A 279 -21.32 -1.34 -15.71
C ALA A 279 -21.97 0.01 -15.99
N LYS A 280 -22.21 0.82 -14.93
CA LYS A 280 -22.80 2.16 -15.11
C LYS A 280 -21.83 3.13 -15.78
N LEU A 281 -20.57 3.17 -15.40
CA LEU A 281 -19.60 4.08 -15.98
C LEU A 281 -19.24 3.69 -17.41
N SER A 282 -19.30 2.40 -17.78
CA SER A 282 -19.09 1.93 -19.17
C SER A 282 -20.09 2.50 -20.16
N THR A 283 -21.21 3.08 -19.72
CA THR A 283 -22.20 3.76 -20.60
C THR A 283 -21.75 5.16 -21.00
N ILE A 284 -20.70 5.71 -20.39
CA ILE A 284 -20.16 7.02 -20.72
C ILE A 284 -19.25 6.87 -21.95
N PRO A 285 -19.48 7.62 -23.04
CA PRO A 285 -18.62 7.57 -24.22
C PRO A 285 -17.15 7.89 -23.85
N ASP A 286 -16.20 7.30 -24.57
CA ASP A 286 -14.76 7.54 -24.37
C ASP A 286 -14.31 7.47 -22.92
N VAL A 287 -14.79 6.45 -22.20
CA VAL A 287 -14.26 6.02 -20.91
C VAL A 287 -13.28 4.88 -21.10
N ARG A 288 -12.17 4.91 -20.38
CA ARG A 288 -11.19 3.83 -20.30
C ARG A 288 -11.02 3.40 -18.85
N PHE A 289 -11.02 2.10 -18.58
CA PHE A 289 -10.68 1.53 -17.28
C PHE A 289 -9.24 1.02 -17.29
N ASN A 290 -8.45 1.43 -16.31
CA ASN A 290 -7.02 1.15 -16.24
C ASN A 290 -6.73 0.01 -15.26
N GLY A 291 -5.72 -0.83 -15.55
CA GLY A 291 -5.34 -1.97 -14.72
C GLY A 291 -6.35 -3.12 -14.72
N LYS A 292 -7.31 -3.15 -15.67
CA LYS A 292 -8.33 -4.19 -15.73
C LYS A 292 -7.72 -5.53 -16.10
N CYS A 293 -7.68 -6.46 -15.15
CA CYS A 293 -7.24 -7.84 -15.34
C CYS A 293 -7.88 -8.77 -14.29
N SER A 294 -7.68 -10.09 -14.44
CA SER A 294 -8.12 -11.08 -13.44
C SER A 294 -7.39 -10.98 -12.11
N GLN A 295 -6.27 -10.25 -12.06
CA GLN A 295 -5.43 -10.04 -10.88
C GLN A 295 -5.60 -8.61 -10.33
N GLN A 296 -6.80 -8.06 -10.39
CA GLN A 296 -7.12 -6.74 -9.82
C GLN A 296 -8.00 -6.90 -8.58
N LEU A 297 -7.65 -6.19 -7.51
CA LEU A 297 -8.52 -6.09 -6.33
C LEU A 297 -9.79 -5.31 -6.69
N PRO A 298 -10.98 -5.83 -6.39
CA PRO A 298 -12.25 -5.17 -6.69
C PRO A 298 -12.46 -3.88 -5.87
N HIS A 299 -11.62 -3.63 -4.88
CA HIS A 299 -11.61 -2.38 -4.12
C HIS A 299 -11.26 -1.15 -4.97
N TYR A 300 -10.69 -1.32 -6.16
CA TYR A 300 -10.17 -0.25 -7.00
C TYR A 300 -10.88 -0.18 -8.34
N LEU A 301 -11.33 1.01 -8.69
CA LEU A 301 -11.78 1.34 -10.03
C LEU A 301 -11.06 2.61 -10.48
N ASN A 302 -10.13 2.47 -11.41
CA ASN A 302 -9.43 3.59 -12.03
C ASN A 302 -10.02 3.84 -13.40
N ALA A 303 -10.65 5.01 -13.58
CA ALA A 303 -11.37 5.37 -14.79
C ALA A 303 -10.88 6.69 -15.36
N SER A 304 -10.57 6.70 -16.65
CA SER A 304 -10.13 7.87 -17.43
C SER A 304 -11.24 8.30 -18.40
N PHE A 305 -11.57 9.57 -18.39
CA PHE A 305 -12.60 10.18 -19.24
C PHE A 305 -11.95 11.16 -20.19
N LYS A 306 -11.94 10.85 -21.49
CA LYS A 306 -11.35 11.71 -22.50
C LYS A 306 -12.04 13.07 -22.55
N GLY A 307 -11.24 14.13 -22.73
CA GLY A 307 -11.71 15.49 -22.94
C GLY A 307 -12.12 16.27 -21.69
N ILE A 308 -11.74 15.79 -20.50
CA ILE A 308 -11.90 16.52 -19.23
C ILE A 308 -10.62 16.46 -18.40
N LEU A 309 -10.57 17.24 -17.32
CA LEU A 309 -9.54 17.14 -16.28
C LEU A 309 -10.11 16.36 -15.09
N GLY A 310 -9.39 15.34 -14.63
CA GLY A 310 -9.77 14.53 -13.47
C GLY A 310 -9.87 15.34 -12.18
N GLU A 311 -9.02 16.37 -12.01
CA GLU A 311 -9.13 17.31 -10.89
C GLU A 311 -10.44 18.11 -10.92
N ALA A 312 -10.85 18.58 -12.10
CA ALA A 312 -12.11 19.29 -12.24
C ALA A 312 -13.30 18.39 -11.92
N LEU A 313 -13.24 17.11 -12.35
CA LEU A 313 -14.26 16.13 -12.01
C LEU A 313 -14.29 15.84 -10.51
N ALA A 314 -13.12 15.60 -9.87
CA ALA A 314 -13.04 15.36 -8.43
C ALA A 314 -13.59 16.52 -7.61
N LEU A 315 -13.28 17.79 -7.98
CA LEU A 315 -13.82 18.99 -7.34
C LEU A 315 -15.33 19.15 -7.56
N ALA A 316 -15.84 18.76 -8.74
CA ALA A 316 -17.28 18.80 -9.01
C ALA A 316 -18.05 17.77 -8.18
N LEU A 317 -17.47 16.58 -7.99
CA LEU A 317 -18.01 15.51 -7.14
C LEU A 317 -17.96 15.90 -5.65
N ASP A 318 -16.88 16.53 -5.19
CA ASP A 318 -16.75 17.01 -3.81
C ASP A 318 -17.86 18.02 -3.45
N ARG A 319 -18.21 18.95 -4.35
CA ARG A 319 -19.34 19.86 -4.18
C ARG A 319 -20.68 19.14 -4.00
N ARG A 320 -20.78 17.90 -4.46
CA ARG A 320 -21.95 17.02 -4.28
C ARG A 320 -21.81 16.10 -3.05
N GLY A 321 -20.75 16.28 -2.25
CA GLY A 321 -20.47 15.46 -1.07
C GLY A 321 -19.94 14.07 -1.40
N ILE A 322 -19.27 13.89 -2.56
CA ILE A 322 -18.68 12.64 -3.02
C ILE A 322 -17.16 12.80 -3.07
N CYS A 323 -16.44 12.00 -2.28
CA CYS A 323 -15.00 12.02 -2.20
C CYS A 323 -14.38 10.88 -3.03
N VAL A 324 -13.63 11.26 -4.05
CA VAL A 324 -12.78 10.37 -4.88
C VAL A 324 -11.41 11.00 -5.03
N SER A 325 -10.44 10.26 -5.55
CA SER A 325 -9.09 10.76 -5.80
C SER A 325 -8.81 10.91 -7.29
N THR A 326 -7.85 11.78 -7.64
CA THR A 326 -7.22 11.75 -8.96
C THR A 326 -6.15 10.66 -9.00
N GLY A 327 -5.76 10.18 -10.19
CA GLY A 327 -4.72 9.16 -10.34
C GLY A 327 -3.36 9.53 -9.72
N SER A 328 -3.12 10.81 -9.45
CA SER A 328 -1.88 11.35 -8.88
C SER A 328 -2.05 11.89 -7.46
N ALA A 329 -2.90 11.29 -6.63
CA ALA A 329 -3.23 11.77 -5.27
C ALA A 329 -2.00 12.08 -4.37
N CYS A 330 -0.84 11.47 -4.64
CA CYS A 330 0.42 11.74 -3.93
C CYS A 330 1.20 12.95 -4.49
N ASN A 331 0.74 13.57 -5.57
CA ASN A 331 1.35 14.72 -6.23
C ASN A 331 0.56 16.02 -6.01
N THR A 332 -0.05 16.20 -4.83
CA THR A 332 -0.75 17.46 -4.50
C THR A 332 0.17 18.65 -4.78
N GLY A 333 -0.11 19.39 -5.87
CA GLY A 333 0.67 20.57 -6.30
C GLY A 333 1.59 20.36 -7.50
N SER A 334 1.73 19.16 -8.08
CA SER A 334 2.43 18.97 -9.36
C SER A 334 1.41 18.68 -10.46
N LEU A 335 1.53 19.42 -11.57
CA LEU A 335 0.77 19.20 -12.81
C LEU A 335 1.24 17.95 -13.60
N GLU A 336 2.07 17.10 -12.98
CA GLU A 336 2.61 15.94 -13.65
C GLU A 336 1.58 14.79 -13.70
N PRO A 337 1.32 14.25 -14.90
CA PRO A 337 0.48 13.08 -15.08
C PRO A 337 0.99 11.86 -14.30
N SER A 338 0.09 10.93 -13.91
CA SER A 338 0.46 9.71 -13.19
C SER A 338 1.53 8.91 -13.95
N TYR A 339 2.67 8.68 -13.28
CA TYR A 339 3.74 7.83 -13.82
C TYR A 339 3.29 6.36 -13.93
N VAL A 340 2.35 5.91 -13.08
CA VAL A 340 1.75 4.56 -13.15
C VAL A 340 0.98 4.41 -14.45
N LEU A 341 0.11 5.36 -14.78
CA LEU A 341 -0.69 5.31 -16.01
C LEU A 341 0.18 5.42 -17.26
N LYS A 342 1.24 6.22 -17.22
CA LYS A 342 2.25 6.26 -18.28
C LYS A 342 2.97 4.94 -18.46
N ALA A 343 3.39 4.30 -17.37
CA ALA A 343 4.10 3.02 -17.40
C ALA A 343 3.26 1.89 -18.01
N ILE A 344 1.94 1.91 -17.80
CA ILE A 344 1.01 0.92 -18.40
C ILE A 344 0.48 1.34 -19.79
N GLY A 345 1.00 2.41 -20.38
CA GLY A 345 0.69 2.84 -21.74
C GLY A 345 -0.72 3.45 -21.91
N VAL A 346 -1.24 4.12 -20.90
CA VAL A 346 -2.49 4.91 -21.06
C VAL A 346 -2.18 6.12 -21.94
N PRO A 347 -2.97 6.40 -23.00
CA PRO A 347 -2.78 7.58 -23.84
C PRO A 347 -2.91 8.89 -23.07
N ASP A 348 -2.11 9.90 -23.40
CA ASP A 348 -2.05 11.17 -22.66
C ASP A 348 -3.40 11.89 -22.58
N ASP A 349 -4.23 11.82 -23.64
CA ASP A 349 -5.56 12.41 -23.70
C ASP A 349 -6.59 11.73 -22.77
N TYR A 350 -6.25 10.56 -22.22
CA TYR A 350 -7.02 9.88 -21.17
C TYR A 350 -6.43 10.09 -19.78
N ILE A 351 -5.10 10.19 -19.64
CA ILE A 351 -4.44 10.30 -18.32
C ILE A 351 -4.95 11.53 -17.57
N GLU A 352 -5.07 12.67 -18.24
CA GLU A 352 -5.52 13.93 -17.63
C GLU A 352 -6.93 13.85 -17.03
N GLY A 353 -7.81 13.04 -17.62
CA GLY A 353 -9.20 12.85 -17.19
C GLY A 353 -9.41 11.71 -16.20
N THR A 354 -8.37 11.26 -15.49
CA THR A 354 -8.45 10.08 -14.65
C THR A 354 -8.89 10.40 -13.23
N ILE A 355 -9.80 9.57 -12.71
CA ILE A 355 -10.12 9.48 -11.28
C ILE A 355 -9.93 8.04 -10.79
N ARG A 356 -9.60 7.91 -9.51
CA ARG A 356 -9.61 6.63 -8.80
C ARG A 356 -10.76 6.62 -7.80
N ILE A 357 -11.58 5.59 -7.88
CA ILE A 357 -12.62 5.25 -6.90
C ILE A 357 -12.08 4.06 -6.10
N SER A 358 -12.09 4.15 -4.78
CA SER A 358 -11.65 3.05 -3.92
C SER A 358 -12.68 2.74 -2.85
N LEU A 359 -13.17 1.50 -2.91
CA LEU A 359 -14.25 0.95 -2.09
C LEU A 359 -13.72 0.37 -0.78
N SER A 360 -14.60 0.31 0.20
CA SER A 360 -14.43 -0.42 1.47
C SER A 360 -15.71 -1.14 1.87
N GLU A 361 -15.65 -1.95 2.91
CA GLU A 361 -16.81 -2.64 3.52
C GLU A 361 -17.89 -1.68 4.06
N HIS A 362 -17.56 -0.39 4.19
CA HIS A 362 -18.53 0.63 4.66
C HIS A 362 -19.34 1.27 3.54
N ASN A 363 -19.00 0.98 2.27
CA ASN A 363 -19.76 1.48 1.14
C ASN A 363 -21.00 0.61 0.86
N THR A 364 -21.96 1.16 0.17
CA THR A 364 -23.20 0.48 -0.18
C THR A 364 -23.47 0.48 -1.69
N PRO A 365 -24.22 -0.49 -2.22
CA PRO A 365 -24.64 -0.49 -3.62
C PRO A 365 -25.42 0.77 -4.02
N GLU A 366 -26.17 1.37 -3.10
CA GLU A 366 -26.91 2.62 -3.36
C GLU A 366 -25.96 3.80 -3.52
N GLU A 367 -24.92 3.93 -2.68
CA GLU A 367 -23.86 4.92 -2.86
C GLU A 367 -23.19 4.77 -4.22
N CYS A 368 -22.92 3.53 -4.66
CA CYS A 368 -22.35 3.27 -5.98
C CYS A 368 -23.26 3.76 -7.13
N ARG A 369 -24.59 3.63 -7.00
CA ARG A 369 -25.56 4.18 -7.98
C ARG A 369 -25.50 5.70 -8.02
N ILE A 370 -25.54 6.34 -6.85
CA ILE A 370 -25.48 7.80 -6.72
C ILE A 370 -24.18 8.35 -7.32
N VAL A 371 -23.05 7.73 -7.00
CA VAL A 371 -21.73 8.14 -7.49
C VAL A 371 -21.62 7.98 -9.01
N ALA A 372 -22.10 6.88 -9.56
CA ALA A 372 -22.05 6.64 -11.00
C ALA A 372 -22.90 7.65 -11.79
N GLU A 373 -24.10 7.99 -11.33
CA GLU A 373 -24.95 9.02 -11.95
C GLU A 373 -24.31 10.42 -11.82
N ALA A 374 -23.75 10.75 -10.65
CA ALA A 374 -23.05 12.01 -10.46
C ALA A 374 -21.86 12.16 -11.41
N ILE A 375 -21.03 11.11 -11.57
CA ILE A 375 -19.91 11.10 -12.52
C ILE A 375 -20.42 11.33 -13.95
N LYS A 376 -21.45 10.61 -14.36
CA LYS A 376 -22.04 10.74 -15.69
C LYS A 376 -22.49 12.17 -16.00
N GLU A 377 -23.20 12.80 -15.06
CA GLU A 377 -23.68 14.17 -15.19
C GLU A 377 -22.52 15.18 -15.24
N GLU A 378 -21.53 15.06 -14.33
CA GLU A 378 -20.42 16.00 -14.27
C GLU A 378 -19.46 15.83 -15.46
N VAL A 379 -19.21 14.60 -15.95
CA VAL A 379 -18.46 14.38 -17.19
C VAL A 379 -19.14 15.05 -18.38
N ALA A 380 -20.47 14.92 -18.52
CA ALA A 380 -21.22 15.57 -19.60
C ALA A 380 -21.13 17.10 -19.52
N LYS A 381 -21.25 17.70 -18.32
CA LYS A 381 -21.09 19.14 -18.12
C LYS A 381 -19.66 19.62 -18.44
N LEU A 382 -18.65 18.93 -17.94
CA LEU A 382 -17.25 19.30 -18.20
C LEU A 382 -16.92 19.22 -19.68
N ARG A 383 -17.40 18.20 -20.39
CA ARG A 383 -17.24 18.06 -21.83
C ARG A 383 -17.93 19.17 -22.62
N SER A 384 -19.10 19.64 -22.18
CA SER A 384 -19.85 20.71 -22.85
C SER A 384 -19.09 22.05 -22.90
N VAL A 385 -18.14 22.27 -21.99
CA VAL A 385 -17.32 23.50 -21.90
C VAL A 385 -15.84 23.25 -22.25
N SER A 386 -15.47 22.01 -22.58
CA SER A 386 -14.10 21.62 -22.87
C SER A 386 -13.69 22.05 -24.30
N PRO A 387 -12.58 22.76 -24.45
CA PRO A 387 -12.07 23.13 -25.79
C PRO A 387 -11.47 21.93 -26.57
N THR A 388 -11.14 20.86 -25.85
CA THR A 388 -10.47 19.66 -26.44
C THR A 388 -11.48 18.54 -26.78
N TRP A 389 -12.71 18.62 -26.28
CA TRP A 389 -13.76 17.66 -26.58
C TRP A 389 -14.54 18.10 -27.81
N LYS A 390 -14.47 17.32 -28.90
CA LYS A 390 -15.19 17.66 -30.14
C LYS A 390 -16.52 16.92 -30.32
N GLY A 391 -16.86 16.01 -29.36
CA GLY A 391 -18.00 15.11 -29.51
C GLY A 391 -17.88 14.17 -30.72
N GLU A 392 -18.39 12.94 -30.66
CA GLU A 392 -18.75 12.22 -31.88
C GLU A 392 -20.12 12.66 -32.36
#